data_6c9315d86f75eb07ca1bd753eb966743
#
_entry.id   6c9315d86f75eb07ca1bd753eb966743
#
_cell.length_a   1.000
_cell.length_b   1.000
_cell.length_c   1.000
_cell.angle_alpha   90.00
_cell.angle_beta   90.00
_cell.angle_gamma   90.00
#
_symmetry.space_group_name_H-M   'P 1'
#
loop_
_entity.id
_entity.type
_entity.pdbx_description
1 polymer ?
#
loop_
_entity_poly.entity_id
_entity_poly.type
_entity_poly.pdbx_seq_one_letter_code
_entity_poly.pdbx_strand_id
1 'polypeptide(L)'
;MKEFFIMFRRYVGPYKKYVASSLAFNVLSALLNVFSFASLIPMLKLLFNTEQTVYHFIPWGTEGKALSDIAINNAYYYTSQLVANYGAAPTLLMIGVFLVTATLLKTSCYFASVATMVPVRTGIVRDIRNTLYNKITSLPLSFFSDERKGDIIARMSGDVGEVENSIMGSLEMLVKNPILIAVYFGSLLYISWELTLFTLVILPTLGWAMGRIGRRLKQSSLEAQEKWSETMSQLEETLGGMRIIKAFGAEEKMQRRFNTTTNDFRNIYMRVAIRQGSAHPVSEFLGTCLIVLVLWYGGTLIFSDNSPIDAPTFIFYMVILYSVIQPLKDLTKATYAIPKGMASMERINKILLAENPIREPEHPTHIEALREHITFKDVRFAYKNANSESENTEVIRGVSFTVRRGQTIALVGQSGSGKSTLVDLVPRFHDVTGGSISIDGHDVRTLRLSELRALIGNVNQEAILFNDTFFNNISFGVENATLEQVQEAAKVANAHDFIMATEDGYDTSVGDRGCRLSGGQRQRISIARAILKNPDILILDEATSALDTESERLVQEALERLMSTRTTIAIAHRLSTVRNADEILVLHEGQIVERGTHDALIALDGYYKCLHDMQQL
;
A
#
# COMPACT_ATOMS: atom_id res chain seq x y z
N MET A 1 14.66 -9.37 -11.85
CA MET A 1 13.88 -10.12 -12.87
C MET A 1 13.26 -11.39 -12.31
N LYS A 2 14.03 -12.31 -11.68
CA LYS A 2 13.49 -13.56 -11.08
C LYS A 2 12.39 -13.28 -10.03
N GLU A 3 12.63 -12.36 -9.12
CA GLU A 3 11.67 -11.95 -8.09
C GLU A 3 10.40 -11.31 -8.68
N PHE A 4 10.55 -10.49 -9.73
CA PHE A 4 9.41 -9.95 -10.47
C PHE A 4 8.52 -11.07 -11.02
N PHE A 5 9.08 -12.11 -11.64
CA PHE A 5 8.30 -13.23 -12.16
C PHE A 5 7.62 -14.06 -11.06
N ILE A 6 8.27 -14.23 -9.90
CA ILE A 6 7.68 -14.93 -8.75
C ILE A 6 6.48 -14.15 -8.23
N MET A 7 6.63 -12.84 -8.02
CA MET A 7 5.58 -11.94 -7.60
C MET A 7 4.43 -11.92 -8.61
N PHE A 8 4.76 -11.78 -9.90
CA PHE A 8 3.82 -11.80 -11.01
C PHE A 8 2.96 -13.07 -10.99
N ARG A 9 3.59 -14.23 -10.91
CA ARG A 9 2.88 -15.53 -10.86
C ARG A 9 1.95 -15.62 -9.66
N ARG A 10 2.32 -15.07 -8.51
CA ARG A 10 1.52 -15.09 -7.28
C ARG A 10 0.25 -14.25 -7.41
N TYR A 11 0.36 -13.02 -7.90
CA TYR A 11 -0.75 -12.07 -7.92
C TYR A 11 -1.57 -12.12 -9.22
N VAL A 12 -0.98 -12.50 -10.34
CA VAL A 12 -1.69 -12.59 -11.65
C VAL A 12 -2.44 -13.92 -11.80
N GLY A 13 -2.07 -14.95 -11.04
CA GLY A 13 -2.69 -16.28 -11.12
C GLY A 13 -4.23 -16.28 -11.13
N PRO A 14 -4.91 -15.57 -10.23
CA PRO A 14 -6.38 -15.47 -10.22
C PRO A 14 -6.97 -14.82 -11.48
N TYR A 15 -6.21 -13.94 -12.13
CA TYR A 15 -6.65 -13.12 -13.27
C TYR A 15 -6.20 -13.65 -14.64
N LYS A 16 -5.65 -14.87 -14.73
CA LYS A 16 -5.08 -15.45 -15.96
C LYS A 16 -6.02 -15.42 -17.18
N LYS A 17 -7.33 -15.53 -16.99
CA LYS A 17 -8.33 -15.46 -18.06
C LYS A 17 -8.34 -14.07 -18.72
N TYR A 18 -8.30 -13.01 -17.94
CA TYR A 18 -8.26 -11.62 -18.44
C TYR A 18 -6.95 -11.34 -19.18
N VAL A 19 -5.81 -11.83 -18.65
CA VAL A 19 -4.52 -11.69 -19.32
C VAL A 19 -4.49 -12.42 -20.67
N ALA A 20 -5.02 -13.65 -20.73
CA ALA A 20 -5.13 -14.40 -21.98
C ALA A 20 -6.04 -13.70 -22.99
N SER A 21 -7.18 -13.16 -22.56
CA SER A 21 -8.09 -12.38 -23.41
C SER A 21 -7.42 -11.11 -23.93
N SER A 22 -6.73 -10.36 -23.07
CA SER A 22 -5.96 -9.16 -23.46
C SER A 22 -4.87 -9.51 -24.48
N LEU A 23 -4.15 -10.63 -24.29
CA LEU A 23 -3.14 -11.11 -25.24
C LEU A 23 -3.76 -11.39 -26.62
N ALA A 24 -4.90 -12.10 -26.67
CA ALA A 24 -5.60 -12.40 -27.91
C ALA A 24 -6.04 -11.12 -28.64
N PHE A 25 -6.63 -10.17 -27.93
CA PHE A 25 -7.01 -8.86 -28.50
C PHE A 25 -5.80 -8.03 -28.96
N ASN A 26 -4.66 -8.09 -28.25
CA ASN A 26 -3.44 -7.42 -28.69
C ASN A 26 -2.87 -8.02 -29.98
N VAL A 27 -2.85 -9.35 -30.09
CA VAL A 27 -2.41 -10.03 -31.32
C VAL A 27 -3.32 -9.65 -32.48
N LEU A 28 -4.63 -9.71 -32.27
CA LEU A 28 -5.60 -9.34 -33.31
C LEU A 28 -5.47 -7.87 -33.71
N SER A 29 -5.32 -6.97 -32.74
CA SER A 29 -5.10 -5.54 -33.03
C SER A 29 -3.80 -5.30 -33.79
N ALA A 30 -2.71 -6.04 -33.46
CA ALA A 30 -1.43 -5.93 -34.16
C ALA A 30 -1.53 -6.40 -35.64
N LEU A 31 -2.19 -7.52 -35.87
CA LEU A 31 -2.41 -8.04 -37.24
C LEU A 31 -3.29 -7.08 -38.05
N LEU A 32 -4.40 -6.60 -37.46
CA LEU A 32 -5.26 -5.62 -38.12
C LEU A 32 -4.54 -4.30 -38.41
N ASN A 33 -3.55 -3.93 -37.59
CA ASN A 33 -2.75 -2.74 -37.85
C ASN A 33 -1.86 -2.89 -39.10
N VAL A 34 -1.16 -4.03 -39.22
CA VAL A 34 -0.36 -4.32 -40.42
C VAL A 34 -1.27 -4.41 -41.65
N PHE A 35 -2.42 -5.04 -41.54
CA PHE A 35 -3.40 -5.15 -42.61
C PHE A 35 -3.96 -3.79 -43.03
N SER A 36 -4.25 -2.90 -42.08
CA SER A 36 -4.66 -1.51 -42.38
C SER A 36 -3.56 -0.75 -43.14
N PHE A 37 -2.30 -0.93 -42.75
CA PHE A 37 -1.19 -0.31 -43.48
C PHE A 37 -0.97 -0.93 -44.87
N ALA A 38 -1.15 -2.26 -45.01
CA ALA A 38 -1.03 -2.94 -46.30
C ALA A 38 -2.07 -2.44 -47.31
N SER A 39 -3.25 -2.02 -46.88
CA SER A 39 -4.28 -1.44 -47.75
C SER A 39 -3.89 -0.09 -48.39
N LEU A 40 -2.83 0.55 -47.88
CA LEU A 40 -2.26 1.75 -48.51
C LEU A 40 -1.57 1.44 -49.87
N ILE A 41 -1.05 0.22 -50.05
CA ILE A 41 -0.32 -0.16 -51.26
C ILE A 41 -1.22 -0.04 -52.50
N PRO A 42 -2.39 -0.73 -52.57
CA PRO A 42 -3.29 -0.59 -53.72
C PRO A 42 -3.79 0.85 -53.90
N MET A 43 -3.97 1.59 -52.80
CA MET A 43 -4.37 2.99 -52.86
C MET A 43 -3.29 3.88 -53.52
N LEU A 44 -2.03 3.68 -53.17
CA LEU A 44 -0.89 4.39 -53.75
C LEU A 44 -0.67 3.99 -55.22
N LYS A 45 -0.80 2.70 -55.55
CA LYS A 45 -0.71 2.23 -56.95
C LYS A 45 -1.77 2.88 -57.84
N LEU A 46 -2.97 3.01 -57.34
CA LEU A 46 -4.08 3.67 -58.04
C LEU A 46 -3.83 5.17 -58.25
N LEU A 47 -3.34 5.87 -57.21
CA LEU A 47 -3.04 7.31 -57.24
C LEU A 47 -1.90 7.65 -58.20
N PHE A 48 -0.84 6.85 -58.20
CA PHE A 48 0.34 7.09 -59.03
C PHE A 48 0.26 6.46 -60.44
N ASN A 49 -0.85 5.80 -60.77
CA ASN A 49 -1.09 5.15 -62.06
C ASN A 49 0.06 4.21 -62.51
N THR A 50 0.64 3.50 -61.52
CA THR A 50 1.81 2.63 -61.73
C THR A 50 1.43 1.21 -62.19
N GLU A 51 0.14 0.90 -62.38
CA GLU A 51 -0.31 -0.44 -62.79
C GLU A 51 -0.36 -0.59 -64.30
N GLN A 52 0.63 -1.32 -64.84
CA GLN A 52 0.59 -1.86 -66.21
C GLN A 52 0.38 -3.38 -66.22
N THR A 53 0.28 -4.05 -65.09
CA THR A 53 0.16 -5.50 -64.95
C THR A 53 -1.30 -5.95 -64.90
N VAL A 54 -1.70 -6.87 -65.82
CA VAL A 54 -3.01 -7.53 -65.71
C VAL A 54 -2.94 -8.66 -64.69
N TYR A 55 -3.67 -8.51 -63.59
CA TYR A 55 -3.76 -9.55 -62.57
C TYR A 55 -4.84 -10.57 -62.94
N HIS A 56 -4.53 -11.87 -62.78
CA HIS A 56 -5.47 -12.97 -62.96
C HIS A 56 -5.79 -13.59 -61.60
N PHE A 57 -7.03 -14.00 -61.40
CA PHE A 57 -7.43 -14.69 -60.17
C PHE A 57 -6.70 -16.03 -60.03
N ILE A 58 -6.08 -16.26 -58.88
CA ILE A 58 -5.38 -17.49 -58.53
C ILE A 58 -6.25 -18.26 -57.50
N PRO A 59 -6.68 -19.50 -57.81
CA PRO A 59 -7.45 -20.31 -56.86
C PRO A 59 -6.68 -20.54 -55.54
N TRP A 60 -7.39 -20.54 -54.43
CA TRP A 60 -6.82 -20.85 -53.15
C TRP A 60 -6.34 -22.31 -53.12
N GLY A 61 -5.08 -22.53 -52.69
CA GLY A 61 -4.48 -23.87 -52.65
C GLY A 61 -3.72 -24.30 -53.88
N THR A 62 -3.40 -23.38 -54.82
CA THR A 62 -2.55 -23.68 -56.02
C THR A 62 -1.17 -24.15 -55.53
N GLU A 63 -0.75 -25.35 -55.92
CA GLU A 63 0.55 -25.92 -55.57
C GLU A 63 1.69 -25.04 -56.07
N GLY A 64 2.70 -24.85 -55.23
CA GLY A 64 3.92 -24.08 -55.54
C GLY A 64 3.85 -22.58 -55.25
N LYS A 65 2.73 -22.03 -54.75
CA LYS A 65 2.63 -20.62 -54.32
C LYS A 65 2.29 -20.49 -52.86
N ALA A 66 2.92 -19.55 -52.15
CA ALA A 66 2.58 -19.25 -50.77
C ALA A 66 1.18 -18.65 -50.68
N LEU A 67 0.44 -18.96 -49.60
CA LEU A 67 -0.90 -18.42 -49.34
C LEU A 67 -0.91 -16.88 -49.28
N SER A 68 0.17 -16.29 -48.81
CA SER A 68 0.39 -14.84 -48.82
C SER A 68 0.41 -14.24 -50.23
N ASP A 69 1.11 -14.90 -51.16
CA ASP A 69 1.26 -14.41 -52.53
C ASP A 69 -0.05 -14.52 -53.28
N ILE A 70 -0.82 -15.61 -53.04
CA ILE A 70 -2.16 -15.78 -53.58
C ILE A 70 -3.10 -14.70 -53.03
N ALA A 71 -3.05 -14.42 -51.72
CA ALA A 71 -3.89 -13.39 -51.09
C ALA A 71 -3.61 -12.00 -51.66
N ILE A 72 -2.34 -11.64 -51.78
CA ILE A 72 -1.90 -10.37 -52.34
C ILE A 72 -2.31 -10.23 -53.81
N ASN A 73 -2.05 -11.25 -54.63
CA ASN A 73 -2.43 -11.24 -56.03
C ASN A 73 -3.95 -11.12 -56.23
N ASN A 74 -4.73 -11.87 -55.46
CA ASN A 74 -6.20 -11.80 -55.51
C ASN A 74 -6.74 -10.45 -55.04
N ALA A 75 -6.10 -9.81 -54.03
CA ALA A 75 -6.45 -8.45 -53.61
C ALA A 75 -6.23 -7.45 -54.77
N TYR A 76 -5.12 -7.54 -55.50
CA TYR A 76 -4.88 -6.71 -56.69
C TYR A 76 -5.87 -7.03 -57.82
N TYR A 77 -6.18 -8.29 -58.05
CA TYR A 77 -7.19 -8.70 -59.03
C TYR A 77 -8.56 -8.05 -58.71
N TYR A 78 -9.06 -8.15 -57.48
CA TYR A 78 -10.31 -7.52 -57.10
C TYR A 78 -10.26 -5.99 -57.19
N THR A 79 -9.14 -5.38 -56.83
CA THR A 79 -8.94 -3.94 -56.96
C THR A 79 -9.00 -3.51 -58.43
N SER A 80 -8.31 -4.21 -59.33
CA SER A 80 -8.34 -3.92 -60.77
C SER A 80 -9.74 -4.12 -61.40
N GLN A 81 -10.48 -5.12 -60.95
CA GLN A 81 -11.89 -5.33 -61.35
C GLN A 81 -12.80 -4.19 -60.90
N LEU A 82 -12.61 -3.69 -59.64
CA LEU A 82 -13.36 -2.53 -59.14
C LEU A 82 -13.07 -1.26 -59.94
N VAL A 83 -11.80 -1.06 -60.31
CA VAL A 83 -11.39 0.07 -61.16
C VAL A 83 -12.00 -0.05 -62.56
N ALA A 84 -12.01 -1.24 -63.17
CA ALA A 84 -12.60 -1.48 -64.47
C ALA A 84 -14.12 -1.26 -64.50
N ASN A 85 -14.82 -1.64 -63.42
CA ASN A 85 -16.28 -1.57 -63.34
C ASN A 85 -16.81 -0.18 -62.90
N TYR A 86 -16.13 0.50 -61.98
CA TYR A 86 -16.61 1.72 -61.34
C TYR A 86 -15.72 2.94 -61.61
N GLY A 87 -14.52 2.76 -62.12
CA GLY A 87 -13.53 3.82 -62.30
C GLY A 87 -12.64 4.02 -61.06
N ALA A 88 -11.56 4.78 -61.22
CA ALA A 88 -10.52 4.95 -60.19
C ALA A 88 -11.02 5.73 -58.95
N ALA A 89 -11.79 6.81 -59.14
CA ALA A 89 -12.22 7.66 -58.00
C ALA A 89 -13.21 6.95 -57.05
N PRO A 90 -14.27 6.24 -57.52
CA PRO A 90 -15.12 5.45 -56.62
C PRO A 90 -14.39 4.28 -55.96
N THR A 91 -13.47 3.61 -56.65
CA THR A 91 -12.65 2.53 -56.07
C THR A 91 -11.75 3.05 -54.97
N LEU A 92 -11.16 4.24 -55.11
CA LEU A 92 -10.39 4.89 -54.05
C LEU A 92 -11.24 5.16 -52.82
N LEU A 93 -12.49 5.62 -53.01
CA LEU A 93 -13.43 5.82 -51.90
C LEU A 93 -13.78 4.50 -51.19
N MET A 94 -14.03 3.41 -51.97
CA MET A 94 -14.32 2.08 -51.39
C MET A 94 -13.13 1.54 -50.55
N ILE A 95 -11.89 1.68 -51.03
CA ILE A 95 -10.69 1.31 -50.26
C ILE A 95 -10.56 2.19 -49.03
N GLY A 96 -10.88 3.50 -49.14
CA GLY A 96 -10.91 4.43 -47.99
C GLY A 96 -11.91 4.01 -46.92
N VAL A 97 -13.13 3.65 -47.29
CA VAL A 97 -14.16 3.14 -46.35
C VAL A 97 -13.71 1.84 -45.72
N PHE A 98 -13.09 0.93 -46.51
CA PHE A 98 -12.50 -0.29 -45.95
C PHE A 98 -11.40 0.00 -44.94
N LEU A 99 -10.51 0.95 -45.21
CA LEU A 99 -9.45 1.38 -44.27
C LEU A 99 -10.02 1.95 -42.98
N VAL A 100 -11.08 2.77 -43.04
CA VAL A 100 -11.77 3.31 -41.86
C VAL A 100 -12.38 2.18 -41.06
N THR A 101 -13.04 1.22 -41.70
CA THR A 101 -13.66 0.05 -41.01
C THR A 101 -12.61 -0.84 -40.37
N ALA A 102 -11.51 -1.13 -41.06
CA ALA A 102 -10.39 -1.90 -40.53
C ALA A 102 -9.74 -1.18 -39.32
N THR A 103 -9.60 0.14 -39.40
CA THR A 103 -9.07 0.95 -38.28
C THR A 103 -10.02 0.97 -37.11
N LEU A 104 -11.33 1.06 -37.32
CA LEU A 104 -12.34 0.97 -36.28
C LEU A 104 -12.26 -0.40 -35.57
N LEU A 105 -12.17 -1.48 -36.33
CA LEU A 105 -12.04 -2.83 -35.73
C LEU A 105 -10.73 -2.99 -34.94
N LYS A 106 -9.61 -2.51 -35.50
CA LYS A 106 -8.31 -2.48 -34.81
C LYS A 106 -8.37 -1.74 -33.48
N THR A 107 -8.94 -0.52 -33.49
CA THR A 107 -9.03 0.32 -32.28
C THR A 107 -10.00 -0.25 -31.27
N SER A 108 -11.08 -0.90 -31.72
CA SER A 108 -12.01 -1.63 -30.85
C SER A 108 -11.33 -2.83 -30.18
N CYS A 109 -10.55 -3.62 -30.92
CA CYS A 109 -9.75 -4.71 -30.34
C CYS A 109 -8.71 -4.20 -29.35
N TYR A 110 -8.03 -3.09 -29.66
CA TYR A 110 -7.10 -2.45 -28.74
C TYR A 110 -7.80 -1.99 -27.46
N PHE A 111 -8.93 -1.31 -27.57
CA PHE A 111 -9.73 -0.89 -26.43
C PHE A 111 -10.17 -2.10 -25.58
N ALA A 112 -10.67 -3.17 -26.22
CA ALA A 112 -11.04 -4.41 -25.53
C ALA A 112 -9.86 -5.02 -24.75
N SER A 113 -8.65 -4.99 -25.35
CA SER A 113 -7.44 -5.43 -24.65
C SER A 113 -7.13 -4.60 -23.40
N VAL A 114 -7.20 -3.27 -23.51
CA VAL A 114 -6.99 -2.36 -22.36
C VAL A 114 -8.08 -2.58 -21.32
N ALA A 115 -9.34 -2.64 -21.73
CA ALA A 115 -10.48 -2.86 -20.82
C ALA A 115 -10.38 -4.19 -20.05
N THR A 116 -9.88 -5.25 -20.67
CA THR A 116 -9.65 -6.55 -20.01
C THR A 116 -8.47 -6.52 -19.03
N MET A 117 -7.52 -5.58 -19.16
CA MET A 117 -6.40 -5.42 -18.21
C MET A 117 -6.77 -4.60 -16.98
N VAL A 118 -7.81 -3.77 -17.03
CA VAL A 118 -8.25 -2.95 -15.88
C VAL A 118 -8.61 -3.82 -14.67
N PRO A 119 -9.45 -4.87 -14.77
CA PRO A 119 -9.74 -5.77 -13.64
C PRO A 119 -8.50 -6.46 -13.07
N VAL A 120 -7.50 -6.76 -13.89
CA VAL A 120 -6.22 -7.33 -13.44
C VAL A 120 -5.48 -6.33 -12.56
N ARG A 121 -5.30 -5.10 -13.06
CA ARG A 121 -4.61 -4.03 -12.35
C ARG A 121 -5.29 -3.69 -11.01
N THR A 122 -6.57 -3.39 -11.04
CA THR A 122 -7.32 -2.98 -9.84
C THR A 122 -7.50 -4.13 -8.85
N GLY A 123 -7.69 -5.35 -9.34
CA GLY A 123 -7.81 -6.54 -8.52
C GLY A 123 -6.54 -6.87 -7.76
N ILE A 124 -5.38 -6.83 -8.41
CA ILE A 124 -4.08 -7.07 -7.76
C ILE A 124 -3.82 -6.01 -6.67
N VAL A 125 -4.10 -4.74 -6.95
CA VAL A 125 -3.92 -3.65 -5.98
C VAL A 125 -4.82 -3.85 -4.75
N ARG A 126 -6.10 -4.22 -4.97
CA ARG A 126 -7.02 -4.61 -3.89
C ARG A 126 -6.45 -5.77 -3.07
N ASP A 127 -6.00 -6.83 -3.72
CA ASP A 127 -5.51 -8.04 -3.05
C ASP A 127 -4.24 -7.77 -2.22
N ILE A 128 -3.34 -6.91 -2.73
CA ILE A 128 -2.17 -6.44 -1.97
C ILE A 128 -2.63 -5.65 -0.73
N ARG A 129 -3.53 -4.68 -0.89
CA ARG A 129 -4.04 -3.86 0.23
C ARG A 129 -4.72 -4.71 1.30
N ASN A 130 -5.59 -5.63 0.90
CA ASN A 130 -6.28 -6.52 1.82
C ASN A 130 -5.30 -7.45 2.56
N THR A 131 -4.33 -8.04 1.84
CA THR A 131 -3.30 -8.90 2.45
C THR A 131 -2.45 -8.11 3.44
N LEU A 132 -2.09 -6.87 3.09
CA LEU A 132 -1.32 -5.98 3.96
C LEU A 132 -2.13 -5.62 5.22
N TYR A 133 -3.39 -5.22 5.07
CA TYR A 133 -4.27 -4.86 6.18
C TYR A 133 -4.48 -6.04 7.13
N ASN A 134 -4.78 -7.22 6.61
CA ASN A 134 -4.93 -8.44 7.40
C ASN A 134 -3.64 -8.79 8.15
N LYS A 135 -2.47 -8.60 7.50
CA LYS A 135 -1.18 -8.81 8.15
C LYS A 135 -0.94 -7.80 9.27
N ILE A 136 -1.18 -6.51 9.00
CA ILE A 136 -1.02 -5.44 10.00
C ILE A 136 -1.87 -5.73 11.24
N THR A 137 -3.14 -6.08 11.08
CA THR A 137 -4.03 -6.39 12.22
C THR A 137 -3.62 -7.64 13.00
N SER A 138 -2.86 -8.55 12.39
CA SER A 138 -2.33 -9.76 13.04
C SER A 138 -0.99 -9.57 13.75
N LEU A 139 -0.29 -8.45 13.54
CA LEU A 139 1.02 -8.19 14.14
C LEU A 139 0.90 -7.77 15.62
N PRO A 140 1.91 -8.06 16.45
CA PRO A 140 1.90 -7.72 17.87
C PRO A 140 2.04 -6.22 18.10
N LEU A 141 1.63 -5.77 19.29
CA LEU A 141 1.67 -4.34 19.64
C LEU A 141 3.08 -3.74 19.55
N SER A 142 4.12 -4.52 19.85
CA SER A 142 5.53 -4.11 19.74
C SER A 142 5.97 -3.70 18.32
N PHE A 143 5.22 -4.10 17.30
CA PHE A 143 5.47 -3.69 15.92
C PHE A 143 5.07 -2.23 15.65
N PHE A 144 4.13 -1.69 16.42
CA PHE A 144 3.51 -0.37 16.22
C PHE A 144 4.16 0.71 17.09
N SER A 145 5.46 0.91 17.02
CA SER A 145 6.09 2.12 17.57
C SER A 145 5.63 3.37 16.79
N ASP A 146 5.73 4.56 17.38
CA ASP A 146 5.30 5.79 16.71
C ASP A 146 6.06 6.07 15.42
N GLU A 147 7.34 5.72 15.34
CA GLU A 147 8.13 5.79 14.11
C GLU A 147 7.60 4.87 13.00
N ARG A 148 7.07 3.69 13.36
CA ARG A 148 6.56 2.69 12.41
C ARG A 148 5.15 2.99 11.92
N LYS A 149 4.31 3.72 12.66
CA LYS A 149 2.93 4.06 12.22
C LYS A 149 2.95 4.87 10.93
N GLY A 150 3.76 5.93 10.88
CA GLY A 150 3.92 6.74 9.67
C GLY A 150 4.47 5.96 8.48
N ASP A 151 5.45 5.08 8.73
CA ASP A 151 6.02 4.19 7.72
C ASP A 151 4.99 3.19 7.15
N ILE A 152 4.15 2.61 8.01
CA ILE A 152 3.05 1.72 7.59
C ILE A 152 2.05 2.47 6.70
N ILE A 153 1.64 3.68 7.08
CA ILE A 153 0.73 4.51 6.30
C ILE A 153 1.36 4.87 4.95
N ALA A 154 2.64 5.25 4.92
CA ALA A 154 3.36 5.56 3.69
C ALA A 154 3.45 4.33 2.75
N ARG A 155 3.62 3.12 3.27
CA ARG A 155 3.62 1.89 2.48
C ARG A 155 2.23 1.54 1.96
N MET A 156 1.19 1.66 2.77
CA MET A 156 -0.20 1.40 2.37
C MET A 156 -0.70 2.34 1.28
N SER A 157 -0.29 3.61 1.30
CA SER A 157 -0.71 4.64 0.35
C SER A 157 0.28 4.80 -0.80
N GLY A 158 1.54 5.15 -0.50
CA GLY A 158 2.57 5.50 -1.48
C GLY A 158 3.16 4.29 -2.19
N ASP A 159 3.66 3.29 -1.44
CA ASP A 159 4.33 2.13 -2.05
C ASP A 159 3.37 1.25 -2.85
N VAL A 160 2.14 1.05 -2.37
CA VAL A 160 1.11 0.32 -3.15
C VAL A 160 0.75 1.09 -4.43
N GLY A 161 0.64 2.42 -4.37
CA GLY A 161 0.44 3.26 -5.56
C GLY A 161 1.62 3.19 -6.54
N GLU A 162 2.85 3.14 -6.04
CA GLU A 162 4.04 2.98 -6.87
C GLU A 162 4.09 1.59 -7.54
N VAL A 163 3.74 0.52 -6.83
CA VAL A 163 3.59 -0.83 -7.40
C VAL A 163 2.53 -0.82 -8.51
N GLU A 164 1.40 -0.15 -8.29
CA GLU A 164 0.35 0.01 -9.30
C GLU A 164 0.88 0.70 -10.57
N ASN A 165 1.50 1.86 -10.41
CA ASN A 165 1.94 2.67 -11.56
C ASN A 165 3.14 2.06 -12.28
N SER A 166 4.13 1.55 -11.54
CA SER A 166 5.38 1.07 -12.10
C SER A 166 5.32 -0.37 -12.58
N ILE A 167 4.73 -1.28 -11.80
CA ILE A 167 4.68 -2.71 -12.16
C ILE A 167 3.49 -2.98 -13.07
N MET A 168 2.29 -2.55 -12.67
CA MET A 168 1.09 -2.86 -13.45
C MET A 168 1.04 -2.09 -14.76
N GLY A 169 1.48 -0.82 -14.78
CA GLY A 169 1.65 -0.06 -16.02
C GLY A 169 2.68 -0.67 -16.98
N SER A 170 3.78 -1.19 -16.42
CA SER A 170 4.81 -1.88 -17.22
C SER A 170 4.36 -3.23 -17.73
N LEU A 171 3.47 -3.91 -17.03
CA LEU A 171 2.92 -5.21 -17.41
C LEU A 171 2.18 -5.15 -18.76
N GLU A 172 1.34 -4.13 -18.95
CA GLU A 172 0.66 -3.89 -20.21
C GLU A 172 1.68 -3.69 -21.35
N MET A 173 2.74 -2.90 -21.11
CA MET A 173 3.81 -2.68 -22.07
C MET A 173 4.60 -3.96 -22.38
N LEU A 174 4.88 -4.79 -21.37
CA LEU A 174 5.61 -6.06 -21.52
C LEU A 174 4.80 -7.14 -22.27
N VAL A 175 3.48 -7.07 -22.27
CA VAL A 175 2.63 -7.99 -23.01
C VAL A 175 2.41 -7.50 -24.44
N LYS A 176 2.04 -6.23 -24.61
CA LYS A 176 1.66 -5.65 -25.90
C LYS A 176 2.87 -5.41 -26.82
N ASN A 177 3.92 -4.76 -26.30
CA ASN A 177 5.00 -4.27 -27.15
C ASN A 177 5.85 -5.38 -27.79
N PRO A 178 6.19 -6.50 -27.12
CA PRO A 178 6.87 -7.62 -27.78
C PRO A 178 6.07 -8.19 -28.95
N ILE A 179 4.73 -8.27 -28.82
CA ILE A 179 3.85 -8.75 -29.89
C ILE A 179 3.91 -7.79 -31.08
N LEU A 180 3.74 -6.48 -30.83
CA LEU A 180 3.82 -5.47 -31.88
C LEU A 180 5.19 -5.49 -32.57
N ILE A 181 6.28 -5.57 -31.80
CA ILE A 181 7.64 -5.64 -32.36
C ILE A 181 7.80 -6.90 -33.20
N ALA A 182 7.37 -8.07 -32.72
CA ALA A 182 7.48 -9.32 -33.47
C ALA A 182 6.68 -9.28 -34.79
N VAL A 183 5.45 -8.75 -34.73
CA VAL A 183 4.60 -8.63 -35.95
C VAL A 183 5.19 -7.62 -36.92
N TYR A 184 5.66 -6.47 -36.46
CA TYR A 184 6.24 -5.45 -37.34
C TYR A 184 7.59 -5.92 -37.94
N PHE A 185 8.51 -6.46 -37.12
CA PHE A 185 9.77 -6.99 -37.65
C PHE A 185 9.55 -8.18 -38.60
N GLY A 186 8.60 -9.07 -38.29
CA GLY A 186 8.21 -10.13 -39.18
C GLY A 186 7.71 -9.60 -40.54
N SER A 187 6.90 -8.53 -40.51
CA SER A 187 6.43 -7.87 -41.74
C SER A 187 7.57 -7.18 -42.51
N LEU A 188 8.49 -6.49 -41.82
CA LEU A 188 9.65 -5.86 -42.45
C LEU A 188 10.59 -6.89 -43.10
N LEU A 189 10.85 -8.02 -42.45
CA LEU A 189 11.65 -9.12 -42.99
C LEU A 189 10.99 -9.77 -44.22
N TYR A 190 9.65 -9.90 -44.18
CA TYR A 190 8.89 -10.44 -45.31
C TYR A 190 8.96 -9.52 -46.56
N ILE A 191 8.92 -8.19 -46.33
CA ILE A 191 8.98 -7.20 -47.44
C ILE A 191 10.39 -7.14 -48.02
N SER A 192 11.43 -6.99 -47.18
CA SER A 192 12.82 -6.96 -47.60
C SER A 192 13.75 -7.33 -46.43
N TRP A 193 14.42 -8.44 -46.56
CA TRP A 193 15.43 -8.86 -45.56
C TRP A 193 16.67 -7.96 -45.60
N GLU A 194 17.05 -7.43 -46.78
CA GLU A 194 18.21 -6.55 -46.95
C GLU A 194 18.04 -5.21 -46.23
N LEU A 195 16.89 -4.53 -46.48
CA LEU A 195 16.55 -3.28 -45.78
C LEU A 195 16.41 -3.48 -44.27
N THR A 196 15.85 -4.63 -43.84
CA THR A 196 15.66 -4.92 -42.45
C THR A 196 16.99 -5.19 -41.75
N LEU A 197 17.93 -5.89 -42.40
CA LEU A 197 19.28 -6.10 -41.88
C LEU A 197 20.02 -4.76 -41.75
N PHE A 198 19.95 -3.91 -42.75
CA PHE A 198 20.53 -2.55 -42.70
C PHE A 198 19.97 -1.72 -41.54
N THR A 199 18.65 -1.74 -41.38
CA THR A 199 17.97 -1.06 -40.26
C THR A 199 18.42 -1.61 -38.92
N LEU A 200 18.57 -2.93 -38.79
CA LEU A 200 18.96 -3.63 -37.56
C LEU A 200 20.40 -3.30 -37.14
N VAL A 201 21.29 -3.00 -38.07
CA VAL A 201 22.67 -2.52 -37.79
C VAL A 201 22.67 -1.09 -37.25
N ILE A 202 21.74 -0.23 -37.70
CA ILE A 202 21.67 1.18 -37.23
C ILE A 202 20.95 1.30 -35.88
N LEU A 203 19.93 0.47 -35.58
CA LEU A 203 19.15 0.56 -34.34
C LEU A 203 19.97 0.57 -33.03
N PRO A 204 21.04 -0.25 -32.88
CA PRO A 204 21.86 -0.22 -31.66
C PRO A 204 22.56 1.13 -31.41
N THR A 205 22.94 1.88 -32.46
CA THR A 205 23.57 3.18 -32.32
C THR A 205 22.59 4.21 -31.73
N LEU A 206 21.32 4.16 -32.18
CA LEU A 206 20.23 4.97 -31.63
C LEU A 206 19.94 4.58 -30.17
N GLY A 207 19.88 3.28 -29.89
CA GLY A 207 19.69 2.74 -28.54
C GLY A 207 20.79 3.19 -27.58
N TRP A 208 22.03 3.20 -28.02
CA TRP A 208 23.17 3.68 -27.23
C TRP A 208 23.06 5.19 -26.89
N ALA A 209 22.72 6.01 -27.88
CA ALA A 209 22.53 7.45 -27.71
C ALA A 209 21.41 7.75 -26.69
N MET A 210 20.26 7.09 -26.83
CA MET A 210 19.13 7.21 -25.91
C MET A 210 19.45 6.68 -24.50
N GLY A 211 20.18 5.57 -24.40
CA GLY A 211 20.63 5.00 -23.12
C GLY A 211 21.57 5.93 -22.34
N ARG A 212 22.39 6.73 -23.04
CA ARG A 212 23.25 7.75 -22.40
C ARG A 212 22.42 8.87 -21.79
N ILE A 213 21.37 9.34 -22.45
CA ILE A 213 20.43 10.35 -21.94
C ILE A 213 19.71 9.79 -20.72
N GLY A 214 19.17 8.56 -20.79
CA GLY A 214 18.46 7.90 -19.73
C GLY A 214 19.29 7.74 -18.45
N ARG A 215 20.57 7.38 -18.54
CA ARG A 215 21.48 7.26 -17.38
C ARG A 215 21.66 8.59 -16.66
N ARG A 216 21.87 9.68 -17.40
CA ARG A 216 22.02 11.03 -16.82
C ARG A 216 20.71 11.53 -16.18
N LEU A 217 19.57 11.20 -16.79
CA LEU A 217 18.27 11.53 -16.24
C LEU A 217 18.02 10.82 -14.91
N LYS A 218 18.36 9.52 -14.82
CA LYS A 218 18.23 8.72 -13.60
C LYS A 218 19.00 9.34 -12.42
N GLN A 219 20.28 9.73 -12.64
CA GLN A 219 21.10 10.32 -11.59
C GLN A 219 20.49 11.63 -11.06
N SER A 220 20.07 12.52 -11.96
CA SER A 220 19.46 13.80 -11.56
C SER A 220 18.10 13.63 -10.88
N SER A 221 17.35 12.60 -11.25
CA SER A 221 16.07 12.28 -10.60
C SER A 221 16.26 11.80 -9.17
N LEU A 222 17.35 11.09 -8.87
CA LEU A 222 17.69 10.68 -7.48
C LEU A 222 18.03 11.91 -6.62
N GLU A 223 18.86 12.84 -7.12
CA GLU A 223 19.16 14.10 -6.43
C GLU A 223 17.87 14.90 -6.13
N ALA A 224 16.95 14.97 -7.10
CA ALA A 224 15.66 15.65 -6.91
C ALA A 224 14.80 14.96 -5.84
N GLN A 225 14.82 13.64 -5.79
CA GLN A 225 14.06 12.87 -4.80
C GLN A 225 14.62 13.06 -3.38
N GLU A 226 15.94 13.12 -3.21
CA GLU A 226 16.58 13.42 -1.93
C GLU A 226 16.17 14.82 -1.43
N LYS A 227 16.25 15.85 -2.30
CA LYS A 227 15.85 17.22 -1.95
C LYS A 227 14.35 17.35 -1.68
N TRP A 228 13.52 16.59 -2.37
CA TRP A 228 12.09 16.52 -2.05
C TRP A 228 11.83 15.92 -0.67
N SER A 229 12.54 14.84 -0.32
CA SER A 229 12.44 14.22 1.00
C SER A 229 12.85 15.19 2.12
N GLU A 230 13.94 15.94 1.92
CA GLU A 230 14.38 17.00 2.85
C GLU A 230 13.31 18.08 3.02
N THR A 231 12.67 18.51 1.91
CA THR A 231 11.59 19.51 1.94
C THR A 231 10.37 18.99 2.72
N MET A 232 10.01 17.72 2.54
CA MET A 232 8.90 17.10 3.27
C MET A 232 9.20 16.94 4.75
N SER A 233 10.40 16.51 5.12
CA SER A 233 10.83 16.42 6.52
C SER A 233 10.80 17.78 7.22
N GLN A 234 11.21 18.85 6.53
CA GLN A 234 11.13 20.21 7.05
C GLN A 234 9.68 20.69 7.24
N LEU A 235 8.79 20.33 6.33
CA LEU A 235 7.35 20.62 6.46
C LEU A 235 6.75 19.89 7.67
N GLU A 236 7.08 18.61 7.85
CA GLU A 236 6.63 17.80 8.98
C GLU A 236 7.13 18.38 10.32
N GLU A 237 8.42 18.74 10.40
CA GLU A 237 9.02 19.45 11.55
C GLU A 237 8.26 20.75 11.86
N THR A 238 7.96 21.54 10.83
CA THR A 238 7.24 22.83 10.97
C THR A 238 5.82 22.63 11.48
N LEU A 239 5.07 21.66 10.92
CA LEU A 239 3.70 21.37 11.33
C LEU A 239 3.65 20.81 12.77
N GLY A 240 4.56 19.92 13.13
CA GLY A 240 4.69 19.37 14.48
C GLY A 240 5.08 20.43 15.50
N GLY A 241 5.94 21.39 15.12
CA GLY A 241 6.42 22.50 15.96
C GLY A 241 5.58 23.78 15.88
N MET A 242 4.43 23.81 15.22
CA MET A 242 3.67 25.03 14.92
C MET A 242 3.37 25.87 16.16
N ARG A 243 3.03 25.22 17.28
CA ARG A 243 2.76 25.92 18.56
C ARG A 243 3.98 26.68 19.05
N ILE A 244 5.17 26.09 18.93
CA ILE A 244 6.44 26.70 19.34
C ILE A 244 6.78 27.87 18.40
N ILE A 245 6.63 27.66 17.07
CA ILE A 245 6.88 28.69 16.06
C ILE A 245 6.02 29.93 16.34
N LYS A 246 4.74 29.74 16.64
CA LYS A 246 3.82 30.83 17.01
C LYS A 246 4.17 31.48 18.33
N ALA A 247 4.51 30.70 19.35
CA ALA A 247 4.86 31.24 20.66
C ALA A 247 6.13 32.11 20.64
N PHE A 248 7.08 31.79 19.77
CA PHE A 248 8.35 32.51 19.66
C PHE A 248 8.39 33.52 18.50
N GLY A 249 7.30 33.71 17.73
CA GLY A 249 7.26 34.61 16.59
C GLY A 249 8.30 34.27 15.50
N ALA A 250 8.56 32.96 15.31
CA ALA A 250 9.65 32.46 14.44
C ALA A 250 9.20 32.16 13.01
N GLU A 251 8.01 32.64 12.58
CA GLU A 251 7.45 32.36 11.25
C GLU A 251 8.38 32.78 10.12
N GLU A 252 8.92 33.97 10.19
CA GLU A 252 9.81 34.50 9.14
C GLU A 252 11.08 33.68 8.99
N LYS A 253 11.66 33.22 10.10
CA LYS A 253 12.85 32.35 10.11
C LYS A 253 12.55 31.02 9.42
N MET A 254 11.39 30.41 9.73
CA MET A 254 10.97 29.14 9.13
C MET A 254 10.64 29.30 7.64
N GLN A 255 9.99 30.40 7.25
CA GLN A 255 9.73 30.73 5.85
C GLN A 255 11.02 30.89 5.04
N ARG A 256 12.01 31.62 5.57
CA ARG A 256 13.31 31.79 4.88
C ARG A 256 14.00 30.44 4.70
N ARG A 257 14.02 29.59 5.73
CA ARG A 257 14.61 28.23 5.66
C ARG A 257 13.91 27.39 4.60
N PHE A 258 12.57 27.35 4.61
CA PHE A 258 11.78 26.60 3.65
C PHE A 258 11.98 27.10 2.21
N ASN A 259 11.98 28.42 2.01
CA ASN A 259 12.22 29.04 0.70
C ASN A 259 13.61 28.65 0.12
N THR A 260 14.65 28.57 0.96
CA THR A 260 15.98 28.13 0.53
C THR A 260 15.93 26.69 0.04
N THR A 261 15.38 25.77 0.84
CA THR A 261 15.28 24.34 0.48
C THR A 261 14.44 24.13 -0.77
N THR A 262 13.32 24.87 -0.91
CA THR A 262 12.43 24.78 -2.07
C THR A 262 13.10 25.35 -3.33
N ASN A 263 13.90 26.42 -3.23
CA ASN A 263 14.66 26.94 -4.36
C ASN A 263 15.75 25.97 -4.82
N ASP A 264 16.43 25.29 -3.89
CA ASP A 264 17.40 24.25 -4.23
C ASP A 264 16.72 23.08 -4.96
N PHE A 265 15.59 22.60 -4.43
CA PHE A 265 14.76 21.59 -5.10
C PHE A 265 14.35 22.05 -6.51
N ARG A 266 13.82 23.27 -6.65
CA ARG A 266 13.45 23.85 -7.95
C ARG A 266 14.60 23.81 -8.94
N ASN A 267 15.81 24.21 -8.54
CA ASN A 267 16.96 24.25 -9.43
C ASN A 267 17.40 22.86 -9.91
N ILE A 268 17.32 21.86 -9.04
CA ILE A 268 17.59 20.46 -9.39
C ILE A 268 16.47 19.91 -10.29
N TYR A 269 15.20 20.11 -9.90
CA TYR A 269 14.06 19.63 -10.64
C TYR A 269 13.95 20.25 -12.04
N MET A 270 14.30 21.53 -12.19
CA MET A 270 14.36 22.19 -13.49
C MET A 270 15.36 21.48 -14.44
N ARG A 271 16.54 21.07 -13.93
CA ARG A 271 17.51 20.28 -14.73
C ARG A 271 16.95 18.92 -15.12
N VAL A 272 16.20 18.25 -14.20
CA VAL A 272 15.51 16.99 -14.50
C VAL A 272 14.46 17.18 -15.58
N ALA A 273 13.59 18.20 -15.42
CA ALA A 273 12.50 18.49 -16.35
C ALA A 273 13.02 18.82 -17.77
N ILE A 274 14.08 19.63 -17.88
CA ILE A 274 14.73 19.94 -19.17
C ILE A 274 15.30 18.67 -19.81
N ARG A 275 16.00 17.81 -19.06
CA ARG A 275 16.54 16.55 -19.58
C ARG A 275 15.44 15.58 -19.98
N GLN A 276 14.37 15.50 -19.20
CA GLN A 276 13.21 14.67 -19.55
C GLN A 276 12.48 15.19 -20.80
N GLY A 277 12.29 16.51 -20.89
CA GLY A 277 11.71 17.17 -22.04
C GLY A 277 12.54 17.02 -23.31
N SER A 278 13.89 16.99 -23.19
CA SER A 278 14.78 16.80 -24.34
C SER A 278 14.77 15.39 -24.92
N ALA A 279 14.31 14.39 -24.18
CA ALA A 279 14.30 13.01 -24.64
C ALA A 279 13.42 12.78 -25.88
N HIS A 280 12.26 13.44 -25.96
CA HIS A 280 11.36 13.32 -27.12
C HIS A 280 11.94 13.98 -28.39
N PRO A 281 12.37 15.27 -28.39
CA PRO A 281 12.99 15.89 -29.57
C PRO A 281 14.23 15.16 -30.06
N VAL A 282 15.11 14.72 -29.16
CA VAL A 282 16.32 13.96 -29.55
C VAL A 282 15.93 12.63 -30.19
N SER A 283 14.95 11.92 -29.63
CA SER A 283 14.45 10.67 -30.18
C SER A 283 13.79 10.86 -31.55
N GLU A 284 13.08 11.97 -31.76
CA GLU A 284 12.46 12.32 -33.03
C GLU A 284 13.51 12.64 -34.10
N PHE A 285 14.50 13.45 -33.75
CA PHE A 285 15.63 13.74 -34.62
C PHE A 285 16.38 12.47 -35.03
N LEU A 286 16.73 11.60 -34.09
CA LEU A 286 17.41 10.34 -34.37
C LEU A 286 16.53 9.40 -35.22
N GLY A 287 15.21 9.37 -34.99
CA GLY A 287 14.24 8.64 -35.80
C GLY A 287 14.21 9.16 -37.23
N THR A 288 14.22 10.47 -37.41
CA THR A 288 14.28 11.09 -38.75
C THR A 288 15.60 10.76 -39.45
N CYS A 289 16.74 10.77 -38.77
CA CYS A 289 18.01 10.33 -39.32
C CYS A 289 17.96 8.89 -39.82
N LEU A 290 17.35 7.99 -39.02
CA LEU A 290 17.15 6.59 -39.45
C LEU A 290 16.31 6.50 -40.71
N ILE A 291 15.17 7.23 -40.75
CA ILE A 291 14.28 7.25 -41.90
C ILE A 291 15.02 7.72 -43.14
N VAL A 292 15.81 8.81 -43.06
CA VAL A 292 16.59 9.34 -44.17
C VAL A 292 17.64 8.34 -44.65
N LEU A 293 18.37 7.68 -43.75
CA LEU A 293 19.35 6.65 -44.11
C LEU A 293 18.72 5.45 -44.79
N VAL A 294 17.58 4.98 -44.30
CA VAL A 294 16.83 3.86 -44.91
C VAL A 294 16.22 4.29 -46.26
N LEU A 295 15.76 5.53 -46.37
CA LEU A 295 15.23 6.10 -47.62
C LEU A 295 16.34 6.21 -48.68
N TRP A 296 17.53 6.64 -48.28
CA TRP A 296 18.69 6.71 -49.20
C TRP A 296 19.09 5.31 -49.68
N TYR A 297 19.30 4.36 -48.78
CA TYR A 297 19.69 3.00 -49.14
C TYR A 297 18.59 2.26 -49.92
N GLY A 298 17.33 2.36 -49.49
CA GLY A 298 16.19 1.78 -50.18
C GLY A 298 15.96 2.41 -51.59
N GLY A 299 16.18 3.74 -51.69
CA GLY A 299 16.17 4.45 -52.96
C GLY A 299 17.22 3.90 -53.96
N THR A 300 18.45 3.63 -53.49
CA THR A 300 19.49 3.02 -54.35
C THR A 300 19.09 1.62 -54.81
N LEU A 301 18.38 0.84 -53.96
CA LEU A 301 17.84 -0.46 -54.36
C LEU A 301 16.74 -0.34 -55.42
N ILE A 302 15.84 0.64 -55.29
CA ILE A 302 14.72 0.86 -56.21
C ILE A 302 15.21 1.35 -57.59
N PHE A 303 16.26 2.17 -57.63
CA PHE A 303 16.84 2.67 -58.88
C PHE A 303 17.72 1.66 -59.59
N SER A 304 18.00 0.49 -59.01
CA SER A 304 18.71 -0.58 -59.68
C SER A 304 17.78 -1.33 -60.65
N ASP A 305 18.31 -1.73 -61.84
CA ASP A 305 17.53 -2.38 -62.91
C ASP A 305 16.83 -3.70 -62.52
N ASN A 306 17.20 -4.30 -61.37
CA ASN A 306 16.62 -5.54 -60.82
C ASN A 306 16.03 -5.31 -59.41
N SER A 307 15.27 -4.24 -59.22
CA SER A 307 14.72 -3.92 -57.91
C SER A 307 13.75 -5.00 -57.43
N PRO A 308 13.96 -5.58 -56.24
CA PRO A 308 13.03 -6.54 -55.65
C PRO A 308 11.78 -5.87 -55.05
N ILE A 309 11.74 -4.53 -54.99
CA ILE A 309 10.69 -3.75 -54.26
C ILE A 309 10.21 -2.62 -55.15
N ASP A 310 8.89 -2.46 -55.27
CA ASP A 310 8.27 -1.32 -55.95
C ASP A 310 8.09 -0.13 -54.97
N ALA A 311 7.95 1.09 -55.49
CA ALA A 311 7.86 2.31 -54.70
C ALA A 311 6.69 2.31 -53.69
N PRO A 312 5.47 1.83 -54.00
CA PRO A 312 4.39 1.70 -52.99
C PRO A 312 4.71 0.75 -51.84
N THR A 313 5.33 -0.40 -52.12
CA THR A 313 5.77 -1.36 -51.09
C THR A 313 6.88 -0.78 -50.20
N PHE A 314 7.78 0.03 -50.79
CA PHE A 314 8.79 0.74 -50.01
C PHE A 314 8.17 1.80 -49.09
N ILE A 315 7.18 2.55 -49.54
CA ILE A 315 6.45 3.49 -48.68
C ILE A 315 5.79 2.73 -47.51
N PHE A 316 5.17 1.60 -47.78
CA PHE A 316 4.60 0.71 -46.77
C PHE A 316 5.66 0.23 -45.76
N TYR A 317 6.84 -0.20 -46.23
CA TYR A 317 7.98 -0.55 -45.40
C TYR A 317 8.34 0.60 -44.43
N MET A 318 8.43 1.83 -44.95
CA MET A 318 8.75 3.02 -44.15
C MET A 318 7.69 3.32 -43.07
N VAL A 319 6.40 3.13 -43.38
CA VAL A 319 5.30 3.30 -42.41
C VAL A 319 5.39 2.27 -41.29
N ILE A 320 5.68 1.00 -41.60
CA ILE A 320 5.87 -0.04 -40.57
C ILE A 320 7.11 0.26 -39.75
N LEU A 321 8.23 0.62 -40.38
CA LEU A 321 9.47 0.96 -39.69
C LEU A 321 9.27 2.11 -38.67
N TYR A 322 8.56 3.16 -39.10
CA TYR A 322 8.21 4.27 -38.18
C TYR A 322 7.36 3.78 -37.01
N SER A 323 6.43 2.85 -37.27
CA SER A 323 5.54 2.30 -36.25
C SER A 323 6.24 1.42 -35.22
N VAL A 324 7.44 0.86 -35.52
CA VAL A 324 8.27 0.09 -34.56
C VAL A 324 8.88 0.97 -33.46
N ILE A 325 9.12 2.25 -33.74
CA ILE A 325 9.84 3.15 -32.85
C ILE A 325 9.11 3.30 -31.51
N GLN A 326 7.78 3.44 -31.52
CA GLN A 326 7.01 3.65 -30.29
C GLN A 326 7.01 2.44 -29.34
N PRO A 327 6.74 1.21 -29.76
CA PRO A 327 6.87 0.01 -28.93
C PRO A 327 8.26 -0.17 -28.33
N LEU A 328 9.34 0.14 -29.06
CA LEU A 328 10.71 0.09 -28.55
C LEU A 328 10.96 1.11 -27.44
N LYS A 329 10.47 2.35 -27.60
CA LYS A 329 10.53 3.39 -26.57
C LYS A 329 9.78 2.96 -25.30
N ASP A 330 8.61 2.39 -25.43
CA ASP A 330 7.77 1.97 -24.30
C ASP A 330 8.40 0.77 -23.56
N LEU A 331 9.03 -0.18 -24.25
CA LEU A 331 9.82 -1.23 -23.58
C LEU A 331 10.98 -0.64 -22.78
N THR A 332 11.63 0.39 -23.31
CA THR A 332 12.71 1.06 -22.57
C THR A 332 12.17 1.72 -21.29
N LYS A 333 10.99 2.35 -21.32
CA LYS A 333 10.35 2.90 -20.10
C LYS A 333 10.09 1.81 -19.06
N ALA A 334 9.60 0.65 -19.47
CA ALA A 334 9.33 -0.47 -18.57
C ALA A 334 10.60 -0.94 -17.83
N THR A 335 11.78 -0.91 -18.47
CA THR A 335 13.05 -1.29 -17.82
C THR A 335 13.45 -0.38 -16.65
N TYR A 336 12.98 0.86 -16.62
CA TYR A 336 13.21 1.79 -15.50
C TYR A 336 12.08 1.76 -14.46
N ALA A 337 10.84 1.56 -14.90
CA ALA A 337 9.68 1.52 -14.02
C ALA A 337 9.67 0.27 -13.13
N ILE A 338 9.98 -0.90 -13.67
CA ILE A 338 9.98 -2.17 -12.93
C ILE A 338 10.89 -2.16 -11.70
N PRO A 339 12.18 -1.78 -11.76
CA PRO A 339 13.03 -1.71 -10.57
C PRO A 339 12.50 -0.78 -9.49
N LYS A 340 11.88 0.35 -9.87
CA LYS A 340 11.27 1.29 -8.93
C LYS A 340 10.09 0.66 -8.18
N GLY A 341 9.18 0.02 -8.91
CA GLY A 341 8.06 -0.70 -8.30
C GLY A 341 8.51 -1.91 -7.47
N MET A 342 9.59 -2.60 -7.87
CA MET A 342 10.17 -3.70 -7.09
C MET A 342 10.76 -3.24 -5.77
N ALA A 343 11.39 -2.06 -5.71
CA ALA A 343 11.86 -1.48 -4.45
C ALA A 343 10.69 -1.17 -3.50
N SER A 344 9.57 -0.65 -4.00
CA SER A 344 8.35 -0.46 -3.22
C SER A 344 7.76 -1.79 -2.75
N MET A 345 7.75 -2.81 -3.60
CA MET A 345 7.28 -4.14 -3.23
C MET A 345 8.17 -4.81 -2.16
N GLU A 346 9.47 -4.57 -2.19
CA GLU A 346 10.40 -5.03 -1.15
C GLU A 346 10.04 -4.41 0.21
N ARG A 347 9.72 -3.10 0.26
CA ARG A 347 9.27 -2.43 1.50
C ARG A 347 7.93 -2.98 1.99
N ILE A 348 6.99 -3.26 1.08
CA ILE A 348 5.73 -3.94 1.38
C ILE A 348 5.99 -5.33 1.97
N ASN A 349 6.89 -6.10 1.34
CA ASN A 349 7.24 -7.44 1.80
C ASN A 349 7.86 -7.45 3.21
N LYS A 350 8.57 -6.41 3.64
CA LYS A 350 9.05 -6.29 5.02
C LYS A 350 7.92 -6.34 6.05
N ILE A 351 6.73 -5.81 5.72
CA ILE A 351 5.55 -5.95 6.58
C ILE A 351 4.93 -7.35 6.41
N LEU A 352 4.74 -7.80 5.17
CA LEU A 352 4.09 -9.09 4.91
C LEU A 352 4.85 -10.29 5.49
N LEU A 353 6.17 -10.22 5.52
CA LEU A 353 7.07 -11.24 6.06
C LEU A 353 7.42 -11.02 7.53
N ALA A 354 6.97 -9.92 8.15
CA ALA A 354 7.21 -9.67 9.56
C ALA A 354 6.66 -10.82 10.40
N GLU A 355 7.49 -11.38 11.26
CA GLU A 355 7.08 -12.46 12.15
C GLU A 355 6.25 -11.92 13.32
N ASN A 356 5.20 -12.65 13.68
CA ASN A 356 4.50 -12.44 14.94
C ASN A 356 5.12 -13.37 15.98
N PRO A 357 5.87 -12.85 16.98
CA PRO A 357 6.45 -13.67 18.04
C PRO A 357 5.37 -14.29 18.94
N ILE A 358 4.16 -13.67 19.01
CA ILE A 358 3.05 -14.17 19.80
C ILE A 358 2.28 -15.19 18.96
N ARG A 359 2.63 -16.46 19.11
CA ARG A 359 1.97 -17.56 18.38
C ARG A 359 1.01 -18.30 19.30
N GLU A 360 -0.15 -18.66 18.80
CA GLU A 360 -1.00 -19.65 19.48
C GLU A 360 -0.32 -21.02 19.41
N PRO A 361 -0.40 -21.82 20.50
CA PRO A 361 0.05 -23.20 20.45
C PRO A 361 -0.83 -24.02 19.51
N GLU A 362 -0.28 -25.12 18.96
CA GLU A 362 -1.06 -26.03 18.07
C GLU A 362 -2.30 -26.61 18.75
N HIS A 363 -2.22 -26.82 20.08
CA HIS A 363 -3.30 -27.30 20.92
C HIS A 363 -3.51 -26.34 22.09
N PRO A 364 -4.26 -25.22 21.88
CA PRO A 364 -4.49 -24.25 22.93
C PRO A 364 -5.41 -24.79 24.03
N THR A 365 -5.08 -24.50 25.27
CA THR A 365 -5.96 -24.78 26.42
C THR A 365 -7.13 -23.79 26.38
N HIS A 366 -8.34 -24.28 26.62
CA HIS A 366 -9.54 -23.47 26.70
C HIS A 366 -9.74 -22.92 28.11
N ILE A 367 -10.17 -21.65 28.18
CA ILE A 367 -10.53 -20.97 29.41
C ILE A 367 -11.80 -20.15 29.20
N GLU A 368 -12.82 -20.39 30.04
CA GLU A 368 -14.13 -19.72 29.91
C GLU A 368 -14.31 -18.60 30.94
N ALA A 369 -13.71 -18.72 32.12
CA ALA A 369 -13.85 -17.78 33.24
C ALA A 369 -12.64 -17.85 34.17
N LEU A 370 -12.38 -16.77 34.92
CA LEU A 370 -11.47 -16.80 36.08
C LEU A 370 -12.18 -17.40 37.28
N ARG A 371 -11.69 -18.55 37.78
CA ARG A 371 -12.29 -19.27 38.91
C ARG A 371 -11.63 -18.97 40.25
N GLU A 372 -10.29 -18.92 40.30
CA GLU A 372 -9.53 -18.83 41.55
C GLU A 372 -8.58 -17.63 41.59
N HIS A 373 -7.56 -17.61 40.76
CA HIS A 373 -6.50 -16.60 40.88
C HIS A 373 -5.66 -16.43 39.58
N ILE A 374 -4.97 -15.27 39.52
CA ILE A 374 -3.92 -14.97 38.56
C ILE A 374 -2.58 -14.99 39.31
N THR A 375 -1.62 -15.77 38.87
CA THR A 375 -0.31 -15.88 39.53
C THR A 375 0.81 -15.39 38.61
N PHE A 376 1.64 -14.50 39.15
CA PHE A 376 2.90 -14.05 38.53
C PHE A 376 4.04 -14.73 39.30
N LYS A 377 4.89 -15.47 38.56
CA LYS A 377 6.00 -16.25 39.16
C LYS A 377 7.32 -15.89 38.50
N ASP A 378 8.20 -15.21 39.22
CA ASP A 378 9.53 -14.72 38.76
C ASP A 378 9.47 -14.07 37.38
N VAL A 379 8.46 -13.21 37.15
CA VAL A 379 8.20 -12.59 35.84
C VAL A 379 9.34 -11.63 35.49
N ARG A 380 9.93 -11.82 34.34
CA ARG A 380 10.98 -10.99 33.75
C ARG A 380 10.59 -10.56 32.36
N PHE A 381 10.94 -9.33 32.01
CA PHE A 381 10.64 -8.80 30.68
C PHE A 381 11.64 -7.72 30.26
N ALA A 382 12.08 -7.81 29.00
CA ALA A 382 12.88 -6.80 28.31
C ALA A 382 12.31 -6.50 26.92
N TYR A 383 12.26 -5.23 26.54
CA TYR A 383 11.91 -4.85 25.17
C TYR A 383 13.09 -5.17 24.24
N LYS A 384 12.78 -5.80 23.10
CA LYS A 384 13.77 -6.05 22.03
C LYS A 384 13.99 -4.75 21.25
N ASN A 385 15.16 -4.14 21.37
CA ASN A 385 15.56 -3.03 20.51
C ASN A 385 15.96 -3.56 19.13
N ALA A 386 15.21 -3.19 18.08
CA ALA A 386 15.47 -3.62 16.72
C ALA A 386 16.80 -3.08 16.12
N ASN A 387 17.41 -2.06 16.74
CA ASN A 387 18.55 -1.31 16.18
C ASN A 387 19.85 -1.40 17.00
N SER A 388 19.89 -2.16 18.10
CA SER A 388 21.12 -2.33 18.88
C SER A 388 21.30 -3.77 19.31
N GLU A 389 22.43 -4.35 18.98
CA GLU A 389 22.94 -5.59 19.58
C GLU A 389 23.38 -5.38 21.06
N SER A 390 23.30 -4.14 21.56
CA SER A 390 23.61 -3.79 22.94
C SER A 390 22.44 -4.10 23.85
N GLU A 391 22.73 -4.83 24.93
CA GLU A 391 21.95 -5.25 26.08
C GLU A 391 20.48 -4.84 26.11
N ASN A 392 19.59 -5.84 25.98
CA ASN A 392 18.16 -5.70 26.28
C ASN A 392 18.03 -5.26 27.74
N THR A 393 17.69 -4.00 27.99
CA THR A 393 17.49 -3.51 29.35
C THR A 393 16.23 -4.17 29.91
N GLU A 394 16.42 -4.98 30.96
CA GLU A 394 15.32 -5.67 31.62
C GLU A 394 14.47 -4.65 32.37
N VAL A 395 13.19 -4.53 31.97
CA VAL A 395 12.21 -3.59 32.55
C VAL A 395 11.49 -4.19 33.74
N ILE A 396 11.23 -5.52 33.72
CA ILE A 396 10.64 -6.28 34.83
C ILE A 396 11.66 -7.33 35.25
N ARG A 397 11.99 -7.34 36.56
CA ARG A 397 13.13 -8.07 37.13
C ARG A 397 12.69 -9.02 38.25
N GLY A 398 11.99 -10.13 37.89
CA GLY A 398 11.66 -11.19 38.83
C GLY A 398 10.48 -10.85 39.76
N VAL A 399 9.40 -10.30 39.22
CA VAL A 399 8.19 -9.95 39.96
C VAL A 399 7.35 -11.19 40.23
N SER A 400 6.94 -11.37 41.52
CA SER A 400 6.10 -12.49 41.98
C SER A 400 4.99 -12.02 42.92
N PHE A 401 3.72 -12.31 42.55
CA PHE A 401 2.53 -12.06 43.37
C PHE A 401 1.33 -12.86 42.84
N THR A 402 0.24 -12.87 43.61
CA THR A 402 -1.00 -13.55 43.21
C THR A 402 -2.19 -12.64 43.42
N VAL A 403 -3.09 -12.57 42.44
CA VAL A 403 -4.35 -11.83 42.51
C VAL A 403 -5.48 -12.84 42.61
N ARG A 404 -6.23 -12.82 43.71
CA ARG A 404 -7.38 -13.72 43.91
C ARG A 404 -8.61 -13.18 43.17
N ARG A 405 -9.51 -14.06 42.81
CA ARG A 405 -10.79 -13.66 42.21
C ARG A 405 -11.52 -12.64 43.10
N GLY A 406 -11.97 -11.55 42.49
CA GLY A 406 -12.67 -10.46 43.20
C GLY A 406 -11.75 -9.52 43.96
N GLN A 407 -10.42 -9.74 43.97
CA GLN A 407 -9.46 -8.88 44.66
C GLN A 407 -9.05 -7.71 43.76
N THR A 408 -8.87 -6.53 44.36
CA THR A 408 -8.30 -5.35 43.69
C THR A 408 -6.87 -5.15 44.14
N ILE A 409 -5.92 -5.20 43.20
CA ILE A 409 -4.51 -4.86 43.42
C ILE A 409 -4.18 -3.53 42.77
N ALA A 410 -3.54 -2.63 43.52
CA ALA A 410 -3.03 -1.36 43.03
C ALA A 410 -1.51 -1.44 42.80
N LEU A 411 -1.05 -1.08 41.61
CA LEU A 411 0.36 -0.93 41.25
C LEU A 411 0.75 0.55 41.42
N VAL A 412 1.70 0.85 42.28
CA VAL A 412 2.20 2.20 42.58
C VAL A 412 3.71 2.25 42.29
N GLY A 413 4.23 3.40 41.89
CA GLY A 413 5.65 3.60 41.63
C GLY A 413 5.92 4.78 40.69
N GLN A 414 7.17 5.19 40.60
CA GLN A 414 7.57 6.30 39.72
C GLN A 414 7.30 5.98 38.23
N SER A 415 7.26 7.03 37.40
CA SER A 415 7.21 6.84 35.93
C SER A 415 8.43 6.03 35.48
N GLY A 416 8.20 5.05 34.58
CA GLY A 416 9.26 4.15 34.11
C GLY A 416 9.58 2.96 35.03
N SER A 417 8.89 2.78 36.17
CA SER A 417 9.12 1.62 37.08
C SER A 417 8.63 0.27 36.52
N GLY A 418 7.93 0.24 35.36
CA GLY A 418 7.48 -0.99 34.70
C GLY A 418 6.01 -1.33 34.93
N LYS A 419 5.19 -0.47 35.54
CA LYS A 419 3.76 -0.73 35.85
C LYS A 419 2.94 -1.09 34.59
N SER A 420 2.92 -0.23 33.57
CA SER A 420 2.17 -0.46 32.34
C SER A 420 2.70 -1.68 31.59
N THR A 421 4.02 -1.89 31.57
CA THR A 421 4.63 -3.10 31.00
C THR A 421 4.13 -4.36 31.69
N LEU A 422 4.05 -4.37 33.03
CA LEU A 422 3.60 -5.54 33.79
C LEU A 422 2.15 -5.90 33.49
N VAL A 423 1.24 -4.91 33.39
CA VAL A 423 -0.17 -5.16 33.07
C VAL A 423 -0.38 -5.56 31.60
N ASP A 424 0.44 -5.08 30.67
CA ASP A 424 0.40 -5.45 29.26
C ASP A 424 0.81 -6.91 28.98
N LEU A 425 1.50 -7.55 29.94
CA LEU A 425 1.82 -8.97 29.86
C LEU A 425 0.59 -9.87 30.13
N VAL A 426 -0.43 -9.41 30.87
CA VAL A 426 -1.62 -10.20 31.21
C VAL A 426 -2.48 -10.52 29.97
N PRO A 427 -2.85 -9.54 29.09
CA PRO A 427 -3.56 -9.81 27.86
C PRO A 427 -2.65 -10.40 26.76
N ARG A 428 -1.41 -10.72 27.14
CA ARG A 428 -0.40 -11.25 26.23
C ARG A 428 -0.19 -10.34 25.02
N PHE A 429 0.00 -9.01 25.26
CA PHE A 429 0.50 -8.08 24.23
C PHE A 429 1.98 -8.30 23.97
N HIS A 430 2.68 -8.84 24.98
CA HIS A 430 4.06 -9.31 24.94
C HIS A 430 4.16 -10.63 25.69
N ASP A 431 5.08 -11.51 25.28
CA ASP A 431 5.45 -12.70 26.03
C ASP A 431 6.56 -12.38 27.04
N VAL A 432 6.50 -12.94 28.22
CA VAL A 432 7.56 -12.81 29.25
C VAL A 432 8.88 -13.35 28.73
N THR A 433 10.00 -12.71 29.10
CA THR A 433 11.35 -13.21 28.77
C THR A 433 11.85 -14.25 29.76
N GLY A 434 11.29 -14.27 30.98
CA GLY A 434 11.55 -15.25 32.03
C GLY A 434 10.36 -15.37 32.97
N GLY A 435 10.26 -16.47 33.68
CA GLY A 435 9.13 -16.76 34.55
C GLY A 435 7.84 -17.09 33.81
N SER A 436 6.69 -16.93 34.50
CA SER A 436 5.38 -17.22 33.94
C SER A 436 4.27 -16.39 34.57
N ILE A 437 3.22 -16.14 33.79
CA ILE A 437 1.93 -15.62 34.25
C ILE A 437 0.91 -16.72 33.98
N SER A 438 0.12 -17.09 35.00
CA SER A 438 -0.89 -18.14 34.87
C SER A 438 -2.24 -17.67 35.40
N ILE A 439 -3.32 -18.16 34.78
CA ILE A 439 -4.70 -17.99 35.20
C ILE A 439 -5.21 -19.37 35.59
N ASP A 440 -5.64 -19.55 36.82
CA ASP A 440 -6.09 -20.82 37.38
C ASP A 440 -5.11 -21.99 37.12
N GLY A 441 -3.80 -21.71 37.22
CA GLY A 441 -2.72 -22.68 36.99
C GLY A 441 -2.31 -22.87 35.52
N HIS A 442 -3.04 -22.31 34.55
CA HIS A 442 -2.70 -22.39 33.14
C HIS A 442 -1.87 -21.18 32.70
N ASP A 443 -0.67 -21.42 32.14
CA ASP A 443 0.19 -20.37 31.61
C ASP A 443 -0.52 -19.63 30.46
N VAL A 444 -0.54 -18.30 30.50
CA VAL A 444 -1.19 -17.48 29.44
C VAL A 444 -0.66 -17.77 28.04
N ARG A 445 0.56 -18.31 27.92
CA ARG A 445 1.16 -18.71 26.64
C ARG A 445 0.53 -19.99 26.05
N THR A 446 -0.12 -20.80 26.86
CA THR A 446 -0.81 -22.03 26.44
C THR A 446 -2.29 -21.82 26.13
N LEU A 447 -2.86 -20.67 26.52
CA LEU A 447 -4.27 -20.37 26.33
C LEU A 447 -4.56 -19.92 24.89
N ARG A 448 -5.81 -20.14 24.44
CA ARG A 448 -6.33 -19.55 23.23
C ARG A 448 -6.41 -18.03 23.40
N LEU A 449 -5.76 -17.28 22.51
CA LEU A 449 -5.58 -15.83 22.66
C LEU A 449 -6.92 -15.06 22.66
N SER A 450 -7.87 -15.49 21.84
CA SER A 450 -9.21 -14.89 21.79
C SER A 450 -9.98 -15.07 23.12
N GLU A 451 -9.89 -16.25 23.74
CA GLU A 451 -10.54 -16.54 25.02
C GLU A 451 -9.87 -15.80 26.18
N LEU A 452 -8.52 -15.81 26.23
CA LEU A 452 -7.77 -15.02 27.20
C LEU A 452 -8.19 -13.54 27.16
N ARG A 453 -8.23 -12.93 25.97
CA ARG A 453 -8.60 -11.52 25.81
C ARG A 453 -10.10 -11.26 26.03
N ALA A 454 -10.96 -12.26 25.84
CA ALA A 454 -12.36 -12.13 26.20
C ALA A 454 -12.57 -11.94 27.70
N LEU A 455 -11.78 -12.63 28.54
CA LEU A 455 -11.83 -12.49 30.00
C LEU A 455 -11.35 -11.12 30.51
N ILE A 456 -10.62 -10.35 29.70
CA ILE A 456 -9.94 -9.13 30.15
C ILE A 456 -10.62 -7.89 29.58
N GLY A 457 -11.02 -6.96 30.45
CA GLY A 457 -11.44 -5.60 30.10
C GLY A 457 -10.31 -4.62 30.37
N ASN A 458 -10.05 -3.72 29.43
CA ASN A 458 -8.98 -2.75 29.53
C ASN A 458 -9.57 -1.33 29.47
N VAL A 459 -9.26 -0.50 30.48
CA VAL A 459 -9.56 0.92 30.48
C VAL A 459 -8.23 1.67 30.53
N ASN A 460 -7.83 2.21 29.41
CA ASN A 460 -6.53 2.86 29.23
C ASN A 460 -6.58 4.32 29.68
N GLN A 461 -5.41 4.88 29.95
CA GLN A 461 -5.20 6.30 30.29
C GLN A 461 -5.80 7.22 29.22
N GLU A 462 -5.52 6.95 27.94
CA GLU A 462 -6.10 7.66 26.81
C GLU A 462 -7.26 6.86 26.23
N ALA A 463 -8.50 7.37 26.40
CA ALA A 463 -9.69 6.75 25.84
C ALA A 463 -9.74 6.96 24.32
N ILE A 464 -9.36 5.92 23.58
CA ILE A 464 -9.39 5.92 22.11
C ILE A 464 -10.80 5.56 21.65
N LEU A 465 -11.42 6.48 20.89
CA LEU A 465 -12.69 6.26 20.20
C LEU A 465 -12.47 6.22 18.69
N PHE A 466 -13.25 5.37 18.02
CA PHE A 466 -13.27 5.29 16.56
C PHE A 466 -14.22 6.33 16.00
N ASN A 467 -13.98 6.80 14.78
CA ASN A 467 -14.86 7.72 14.06
C ASN A 467 -16.14 6.96 13.63
N ASP A 468 -17.01 6.75 14.58
CA ASP A 468 -18.25 5.99 14.45
C ASP A 468 -19.29 6.54 15.46
N THR A 469 -20.46 5.92 15.56
CA THR A 469 -21.52 6.30 16.49
C THR A 469 -21.17 5.99 17.95
N PHE A 470 -21.91 6.57 18.91
CA PHE A 470 -21.80 6.17 20.31
C PHE A 470 -22.13 4.69 20.49
N PHE A 471 -23.18 4.21 19.81
CA PHE A 471 -23.58 2.80 19.85
C PHE A 471 -22.42 1.89 19.45
N ASN A 472 -21.82 2.12 18.30
CA ASN A 472 -20.72 1.30 17.78
C ASN A 472 -19.44 1.41 18.63
N ASN A 473 -19.17 2.56 19.22
CA ASN A 473 -18.06 2.72 20.14
C ASN A 473 -18.25 1.97 21.46
N ILE A 474 -19.45 1.95 22.02
CA ILE A 474 -19.74 1.22 23.28
C ILE A 474 -19.81 -0.29 23.00
N SER A 475 -20.48 -0.72 21.93
CA SER A 475 -20.60 -2.13 21.56
C SER A 475 -19.32 -2.74 20.96
N PHE A 476 -18.25 -1.96 20.84
CA PHE A 476 -16.99 -2.42 20.26
C PHE A 476 -16.43 -3.66 21.00
N GLY A 477 -16.36 -4.79 20.30
CA GLY A 477 -15.89 -6.07 20.86
C GLY A 477 -16.99 -6.94 21.48
N VAL A 478 -18.28 -6.56 21.37
CA VAL A 478 -19.43 -7.37 21.74
C VAL A 478 -20.31 -7.55 20.50
N GLU A 479 -20.35 -8.76 19.95
CA GLU A 479 -21.19 -9.07 18.80
C GLU A 479 -22.68 -9.07 19.20
N ASN A 480 -23.54 -8.53 18.33
CA ASN A 480 -24.99 -8.51 18.51
C ASN A 480 -25.52 -7.84 19.80
N ALA A 481 -24.80 -6.82 20.31
CA ALA A 481 -25.28 -6.04 21.44
C ALA A 481 -26.60 -5.33 21.09
N THR A 482 -27.59 -5.40 21.99
CA THR A 482 -28.85 -4.67 21.79
C THR A 482 -28.72 -3.23 22.28
N LEU A 483 -29.61 -2.35 21.80
CA LEU A 483 -29.62 -0.95 22.24
C LEU A 483 -29.85 -0.84 23.75
N GLU A 484 -30.71 -1.69 24.32
CA GLU A 484 -30.99 -1.71 25.75
C GLU A 484 -29.74 -2.06 26.55
N GLN A 485 -28.94 -3.05 26.12
CA GLN A 485 -27.68 -3.42 26.76
C GLN A 485 -26.66 -2.27 26.72
N VAL A 486 -26.55 -1.60 25.57
CA VAL A 486 -25.67 -0.44 25.40
C VAL A 486 -26.13 0.73 26.29
N GLN A 487 -27.43 0.98 26.39
CA GLN A 487 -27.99 2.02 27.25
C GLN A 487 -27.74 1.73 28.73
N GLU A 488 -27.93 0.49 29.18
CA GLU A 488 -27.65 0.09 30.56
C GLU A 488 -26.16 0.25 30.92
N ALA A 489 -25.25 -0.18 30.01
CA ALA A 489 -23.83 0.02 30.19
C ALA A 489 -23.47 1.52 30.27
N ALA A 490 -24.08 2.35 29.42
CA ALA A 490 -23.88 3.79 29.42
C ALA A 490 -24.43 4.47 30.69
N LYS A 491 -25.56 4.01 31.25
CA LYS A 491 -26.10 4.51 32.52
C LYS A 491 -25.15 4.21 33.67
N VAL A 492 -24.66 2.99 33.77
CA VAL A 492 -23.70 2.59 34.80
C VAL A 492 -22.39 3.43 34.71
N ALA A 493 -21.97 3.76 33.48
CA ALA A 493 -20.80 4.60 33.19
C ALA A 493 -21.06 6.12 33.33
N ASN A 494 -22.24 6.56 33.77
CA ASN A 494 -22.66 7.95 33.79
C ASN A 494 -22.55 8.66 32.43
N ALA A 495 -22.76 7.90 31.32
CA ALA A 495 -22.63 8.39 29.95
C ALA A 495 -23.97 8.64 29.26
N HIS A 496 -25.06 8.03 29.73
CA HIS A 496 -26.38 8.06 29.09
C HIS A 496 -26.91 9.48 28.84
N ASP A 497 -26.87 10.33 29.85
CA ASP A 497 -27.50 11.65 29.81
C ASP A 497 -26.86 12.56 28.76
N PHE A 498 -25.53 12.61 28.69
CA PHE A 498 -24.87 13.45 27.69
C PHE A 498 -25.02 12.86 26.26
N ILE A 499 -25.15 11.53 26.11
CA ILE A 499 -25.46 10.90 24.82
C ILE A 499 -26.86 11.31 24.35
N MET A 500 -27.86 11.20 25.24
CA MET A 500 -29.24 11.57 24.93
C MET A 500 -29.44 13.08 24.72
N ALA A 501 -28.53 13.91 25.20
CA ALA A 501 -28.52 15.35 24.93
C ALA A 501 -28.02 15.70 23.51
N THR A 502 -27.51 14.75 22.74
CA THR A 502 -27.13 14.95 21.34
C THR A 502 -28.34 14.74 20.41
N GLU A 503 -28.29 15.33 19.20
CA GLU A 503 -29.40 15.36 18.25
C GLU A 503 -29.92 13.95 17.88
N ASP A 504 -29.00 13.00 17.61
CA ASP A 504 -29.32 11.63 17.19
C ASP A 504 -29.10 10.59 18.32
N GLY A 505 -28.87 11.02 19.58
CA GLY A 505 -28.64 10.14 20.69
C GLY A 505 -27.49 9.14 20.43
N TYR A 506 -27.75 7.83 20.56
CA TYR A 506 -26.74 6.78 20.37
C TYR A 506 -26.24 6.65 18.92
N ASP A 507 -26.95 7.17 17.93
CA ASP A 507 -26.54 7.17 16.51
C ASP A 507 -25.67 8.37 16.15
N THR A 508 -25.46 9.30 17.08
CA THR A 508 -24.57 10.45 16.87
C THR A 508 -23.12 10.00 16.72
N SER A 509 -22.45 10.49 15.65
CA SER A 509 -21.01 10.27 15.43
C SER A 509 -20.15 11.06 16.39
N VAL A 510 -19.20 10.41 17.05
CA VAL A 510 -18.24 11.03 17.97
C VAL A 510 -17.13 11.82 17.28
N GLY A 511 -17.01 11.71 15.97
CA GLY A 511 -15.94 12.32 15.16
C GLY A 511 -14.61 11.59 15.26
N ASP A 512 -13.61 12.12 14.56
CA ASP A 512 -12.26 11.51 14.55
C ASP A 512 -11.67 11.52 15.97
N ARG A 513 -11.31 10.32 16.47
CA ARG A 513 -10.79 10.11 17.84
C ARG A 513 -11.65 10.72 18.96
N GLY A 514 -12.95 10.91 18.71
CA GLY A 514 -13.81 11.57 19.70
C GLY A 514 -13.51 13.05 19.90
N CYS A 515 -13.05 13.77 18.87
CA CYS A 515 -12.67 15.19 18.96
C CYS A 515 -13.82 16.13 19.38
N ARG A 516 -15.07 15.67 19.26
CA ARG A 516 -16.27 16.41 19.68
C ARG A 516 -16.58 16.27 21.18
N LEU A 517 -15.85 15.43 21.90
CA LEU A 517 -16.11 15.08 23.29
C LEU A 517 -15.02 15.62 24.22
N SER A 518 -15.42 15.96 25.46
CA SER A 518 -14.46 16.25 26.52
C SER A 518 -13.66 15.00 26.92
N GLY A 519 -12.54 15.17 27.60
CA GLY A 519 -11.73 14.05 28.12
C GLY A 519 -12.56 13.10 28.99
N GLY A 520 -13.36 13.64 29.91
CA GLY A 520 -14.21 12.85 30.78
C GLY A 520 -15.36 12.14 30.06
N GLN A 521 -15.92 12.72 28.99
CA GLN A 521 -16.91 12.07 28.17
C GLN A 521 -16.30 10.88 27.41
N ARG A 522 -15.12 11.05 26.80
CA ARG A 522 -14.41 9.93 26.14
C ARG A 522 -14.12 8.80 27.13
N GLN A 523 -13.66 9.13 28.34
CA GLN A 523 -13.36 8.13 29.37
C GLN A 523 -14.60 7.35 29.78
N ARG A 524 -15.76 8.03 30.00
CA ARG A 524 -17.03 7.36 30.31
C ARG A 524 -17.52 6.44 29.21
N ILE A 525 -17.31 6.76 27.94
CA ILE A 525 -17.57 5.83 26.84
C ILE A 525 -16.64 4.61 26.90
N SER A 526 -15.35 4.79 27.18
CA SER A 526 -14.41 3.67 27.36
C SER A 526 -14.80 2.77 28.54
N ILE A 527 -15.28 3.34 29.63
CA ILE A 527 -15.81 2.59 30.78
C ILE A 527 -17.09 1.84 30.39
N ALA A 528 -18.04 2.49 29.68
CA ALA A 528 -19.26 1.83 29.17
C ALA A 528 -18.92 0.63 28.28
N ARG A 529 -17.90 0.74 27.44
CA ARG A 529 -17.37 -0.38 26.62
C ARG A 529 -16.90 -1.55 27.49
N ALA A 530 -16.17 -1.26 28.58
CA ALA A 530 -15.69 -2.27 29.52
C ALA A 530 -16.84 -2.90 30.31
N ILE A 531 -17.85 -2.12 30.70
CA ILE A 531 -19.07 -2.61 31.40
C ILE A 531 -19.86 -3.57 30.50
N LEU A 532 -20.11 -3.17 29.25
CA LEU A 532 -20.86 -3.98 28.27
C LEU A 532 -20.17 -5.32 27.98
N LYS A 533 -18.83 -5.30 27.87
CA LYS A 533 -18.03 -6.52 27.67
C LYS A 533 -18.13 -7.50 28.84
N ASN A 534 -18.39 -7.02 30.05
CA ASN A 534 -18.56 -7.80 31.29
C ASN A 534 -17.40 -8.78 31.59
N PRO A 535 -16.14 -8.34 31.66
CA PRO A 535 -14.98 -9.21 31.82
C PRO A 535 -14.81 -9.67 33.27
N ASP A 536 -14.17 -10.82 33.51
CA ASP A 536 -13.79 -11.32 34.84
C ASP A 536 -12.58 -10.56 35.41
N ILE A 537 -11.69 -10.13 34.55
CA ILE A 537 -10.43 -9.44 34.87
C ILE A 537 -10.50 -8.01 34.34
N LEU A 538 -10.24 -7.04 35.17
CA LEU A 538 -10.20 -5.63 34.78
C LEU A 538 -8.79 -5.08 34.93
N ILE A 539 -8.28 -4.45 33.90
CA ILE A 539 -7.03 -3.71 33.89
C ILE A 539 -7.37 -2.22 33.75
N LEU A 540 -6.92 -1.43 34.73
CA LEU A 540 -7.09 0.02 34.73
C LEU A 540 -5.74 0.71 34.65
N ASP A 541 -5.53 1.55 33.65
CA ASP A 541 -4.34 2.39 33.49
C ASP A 541 -4.75 3.87 33.60
N GLU A 542 -4.47 4.51 34.73
CA GLU A 542 -4.61 5.95 35.02
C GLU A 542 -5.84 6.67 34.40
N ALA A 543 -7.03 6.12 34.58
CA ALA A 543 -8.25 6.53 33.90
C ALA A 543 -8.76 7.97 34.20
N THR A 544 -8.10 8.78 35.00
CA THR A 544 -8.62 10.08 35.52
C THR A 544 -7.65 11.26 35.37
N SER A 545 -6.52 11.13 34.71
CA SER A 545 -5.57 12.23 34.50
C SER A 545 -6.15 13.34 33.59
N ALA A 546 -5.96 14.61 34.01
CA ALA A 546 -6.34 15.82 33.27
C ALA A 546 -7.86 16.04 33.06
N LEU A 547 -8.72 15.61 33.98
CA LEU A 547 -10.16 15.89 33.98
C LEU A 547 -10.50 17.08 34.92
N ASP A 548 -11.58 17.77 34.60
CA ASP A 548 -12.22 18.71 35.51
C ASP A 548 -12.87 17.98 36.70
N THR A 549 -13.03 18.64 37.83
CA THR A 549 -13.47 18.04 39.12
C THR A 549 -14.82 17.30 39.02
N GLU A 550 -15.78 17.80 38.23
CA GLU A 550 -17.09 17.15 38.06
C GLU A 550 -16.98 15.90 37.17
N SER A 551 -16.27 15.99 36.06
CA SER A 551 -16.01 14.84 35.16
C SER A 551 -15.21 13.77 35.90
N GLU A 552 -14.24 14.15 36.72
CA GLU A 552 -13.45 13.24 37.54
C GLU A 552 -14.32 12.45 38.52
N ARG A 553 -15.22 13.12 39.23
CA ARG A 553 -16.16 12.47 40.18
C ARG A 553 -17.04 11.44 39.46
N LEU A 554 -17.61 11.80 38.32
CA LEU A 554 -18.47 10.91 37.53
C LEU A 554 -17.70 9.70 36.97
N VAL A 555 -16.46 9.89 36.54
CA VAL A 555 -15.58 8.81 36.06
C VAL A 555 -15.20 7.91 37.24
N GLN A 556 -14.85 8.47 38.40
CA GLN A 556 -14.49 7.71 39.61
C GLN A 556 -15.65 6.83 40.10
N GLU A 557 -16.88 7.39 40.18
CA GLU A 557 -18.08 6.61 40.52
C GLU A 557 -18.34 5.46 39.56
N ALA A 558 -18.15 5.69 38.24
CA ALA A 558 -18.30 4.65 37.23
C ALA A 558 -17.25 3.53 37.36
N LEU A 559 -15.98 3.91 37.66
CA LEU A 559 -14.90 2.95 37.91
C LEU A 559 -15.15 2.12 39.15
N GLU A 560 -15.58 2.73 40.28
CA GLU A 560 -15.91 2.01 41.52
C GLU A 560 -17.01 0.98 41.32
N ARG A 561 -18.08 1.34 40.59
CA ARG A 561 -19.15 0.39 40.20
C ARG A 561 -18.60 -0.75 39.33
N LEU A 562 -17.70 -0.44 38.36
CA LEU A 562 -17.09 -1.45 37.50
C LEU A 562 -16.17 -2.39 38.28
N MET A 563 -15.39 -1.89 39.25
CA MET A 563 -14.44 -2.68 40.06
C MET A 563 -15.11 -3.60 41.08
N SER A 564 -16.24 -3.19 41.64
CA SER A 564 -16.85 -3.80 42.86
C SER A 564 -17.17 -5.32 42.71
N THR A 565 -17.27 -5.84 41.50
CA THR A 565 -17.65 -7.24 41.23
C THR A 565 -16.59 -8.01 40.44
N ARG A 566 -15.38 -7.44 40.24
CA ARG A 566 -14.37 -7.97 39.34
C ARG A 566 -13.00 -8.10 39.98
N THR A 567 -12.16 -8.94 39.39
CA THR A 567 -10.76 -9.03 39.76
C THR A 567 -10.02 -7.91 39.06
N THR A 568 -9.43 -6.97 39.80
CA THR A 568 -8.90 -5.73 39.22
C THR A 568 -7.40 -5.59 39.49
N ILE A 569 -6.65 -5.24 38.42
CA ILE A 569 -5.27 -4.77 38.51
C ILE A 569 -5.26 -3.32 38.03
N ALA A 570 -5.04 -2.38 38.95
CA ALA A 570 -5.06 -0.95 38.67
C ALA A 570 -3.67 -0.33 38.76
N ILE A 571 -3.24 0.38 37.71
CA ILE A 571 -2.11 1.31 37.81
C ILE A 571 -2.65 2.59 38.44
N ALA A 572 -2.24 2.84 39.66
CA ALA A 572 -2.82 3.90 40.45
C ALA A 572 -1.89 5.12 40.51
N HIS A 573 -2.40 6.23 40.01
CA HIS A 573 -1.83 7.57 40.16
C HIS A 573 -2.66 8.47 41.06
N ARG A 574 -3.81 7.98 41.56
CA ARG A 574 -4.71 8.71 42.46
C ARG A 574 -4.87 7.98 43.79
N LEU A 575 -4.88 8.78 44.84
CA LEU A 575 -4.99 8.31 46.24
C LEU A 575 -6.28 7.51 46.49
N SER A 576 -7.41 7.90 45.87
CA SER A 576 -8.71 7.22 45.99
C SER A 576 -8.66 5.77 45.50
N THR A 577 -8.03 5.52 44.35
CA THR A 577 -7.90 4.16 43.79
C THR A 577 -6.96 3.30 44.64
N VAL A 578 -5.90 3.89 45.16
CA VAL A 578 -4.92 3.20 46.03
C VAL A 578 -5.52 2.83 47.38
N ARG A 579 -6.28 3.75 47.98
CA ARG A 579 -6.81 3.60 49.36
C ARG A 579 -7.82 2.45 49.47
N ASN A 580 -8.60 2.21 48.41
CA ASN A 580 -9.64 1.19 48.39
C ASN A 580 -9.14 -0.17 47.85
N ALA A 581 -7.85 -0.31 47.53
CA ALA A 581 -7.27 -1.58 47.06
C ALA A 581 -7.06 -2.56 48.22
N ASP A 582 -7.33 -3.84 47.99
CA ASP A 582 -7.08 -4.91 48.98
C ASP A 582 -5.59 -5.09 49.25
N GLU A 583 -4.75 -4.87 48.24
CA GLU A 583 -3.30 -4.91 48.35
C GLU A 583 -2.66 -3.90 47.37
N ILE A 584 -1.63 -3.22 47.85
CA ILE A 584 -0.81 -2.28 47.10
C ILE A 584 0.55 -2.93 46.85
N LEU A 585 1.01 -2.94 45.60
CA LEU A 585 2.35 -3.36 45.22
C LEU A 585 3.13 -2.14 44.76
N VAL A 586 4.25 -1.86 45.42
CA VAL A 586 5.11 -0.73 45.11
C VAL A 586 6.24 -1.19 44.23
N LEU A 587 6.25 -0.71 42.98
CA LEU A 587 7.27 -1.03 41.99
C LEU A 587 8.36 0.04 41.95
N HIS A 588 9.60 -0.40 42.05
CA HIS A 588 10.80 0.40 41.85
C HIS A 588 11.80 -0.36 40.98
N GLU A 589 12.26 0.27 39.90
CA GLU A 589 13.21 -0.32 38.93
C GLU A 589 12.88 -1.77 38.48
N GLY A 590 11.59 -2.03 38.22
CA GLY A 590 11.13 -3.34 37.77
C GLY A 590 10.99 -4.43 38.82
N GLN A 591 11.08 -4.07 40.09
CA GLN A 591 10.92 -4.99 41.24
C GLN A 591 9.84 -4.51 42.21
N ILE A 592 9.19 -5.42 42.94
CA ILE A 592 8.30 -5.09 44.06
C ILE A 592 9.19 -4.87 45.29
N VAL A 593 9.22 -3.62 45.79
CA VAL A 593 10.01 -3.23 46.98
C VAL A 593 9.18 -3.24 48.24
N GLU A 594 7.87 -2.94 48.14
CA GLU A 594 6.95 -2.95 49.30
C GLU A 594 5.59 -3.52 48.84
N ARG A 595 4.88 -4.14 49.79
CA ARG A 595 3.52 -4.64 49.58
C ARG A 595 2.72 -4.61 50.86
N GLY A 596 1.42 -4.27 50.79
CA GLY A 596 0.53 -4.20 51.93
C GLY A 596 -0.72 -3.38 51.66
N THR A 597 -1.50 -3.08 52.70
CA THR A 597 -2.61 -2.13 52.64
C THR A 597 -2.12 -0.70 52.75
N HIS A 598 -2.94 0.27 52.40
CA HIS A 598 -2.62 1.71 52.52
C HIS A 598 -2.09 2.07 53.90
N ASP A 599 -2.85 1.72 54.98
CA ASP A 599 -2.48 2.07 56.33
C ASP A 599 -1.19 1.41 56.79
N ALA A 600 -0.98 0.14 56.41
CA ALA A 600 0.25 -0.59 56.74
C ALA A 600 1.48 0.02 56.06
N LEU A 601 1.38 0.43 54.78
CA LEU A 601 2.48 1.04 54.05
C LEU A 601 2.78 2.48 54.51
N ILE A 602 1.77 3.24 54.92
CA ILE A 602 1.99 4.56 55.54
C ILE A 602 2.74 4.40 56.88
N ALA A 603 2.34 3.40 57.67
CA ALA A 603 2.99 3.12 58.97
C ALA A 603 4.43 2.61 58.83
N LEU A 604 4.77 1.98 57.71
CA LEU A 604 6.11 1.47 57.40
C LEU A 604 7.14 2.60 57.16
N ASP A 605 6.66 3.83 56.86
CA ASP A 605 7.49 5.01 56.58
C ASP A 605 8.54 4.80 55.48
N GLY A 606 8.18 3.99 54.48
CA GLY A 606 9.06 3.55 53.41
C GLY A 606 8.88 4.31 52.08
N TYR A 607 9.19 3.61 50.98
CA TYR A 607 9.12 4.18 49.63
C TYR A 607 7.70 4.60 49.22
N TYR A 608 6.68 3.84 49.66
CA TYR A 608 5.27 4.18 49.42
C TYR A 608 4.89 5.54 50.07
N LYS A 609 5.28 5.77 51.33
CA LYS A 609 4.98 7.02 52.00
C LYS A 609 5.67 8.20 51.35
N CYS A 610 6.92 8.04 50.90
CA CYS A 610 7.62 9.06 50.15
C CYS A 610 6.85 9.45 48.86
N LEU A 611 6.34 8.45 48.07
CA LEU A 611 5.51 8.71 46.91
C LEU A 611 4.18 9.38 47.24
N HIS A 612 3.54 8.94 48.32
CA HIS A 612 2.29 9.51 48.81
C HIS A 612 2.44 10.98 49.17
N ASP A 613 3.48 11.33 49.91
CA ASP A 613 3.73 12.71 50.37
C ASP A 613 4.09 13.63 49.21
N MET A 614 4.80 13.13 48.19
CA MET A 614 5.07 13.86 46.92
C MET A 614 3.81 14.12 46.08
N GLN A 615 2.76 13.29 46.18
CA GLN A 615 1.50 13.49 45.47
C GLN A 615 0.50 14.40 46.20
N GLN A 616 0.69 14.64 47.47
CA GLN A 616 -0.13 15.58 48.28
C GLN A 616 0.34 17.04 48.19
N LEU A 617 1.55 17.29 47.61
CA LEU A 617 2.09 18.61 47.31
C LEU A 617 1.76 19.03 45.87
#